data_a5d1ccee1b50e138dae377634ae53d3c
#
_entry.id   a5d1ccee1b50e138dae377634ae53d3c
#
_cell.length_a   1.000
_cell.length_b   1.000
_cell.length_c   1.000
_cell.angle_alpha   90.00
_cell.angle_beta   90.00
_cell.angle_gamma   90.00
#
_symmetry.space_group_name_H-M   'P 1'
#
loop_
_entity.id
_entity.type
_entity.pdbx_description
1 polymer ?
#
loop_
_entity_poly.entity_id
_entity_poly.type
_entity_poly.pdbx_seq_one_letter_code
_entity_poly.pdbx_strand_id
1 'polypeptide(L)' 'MFKFKINEVVKYKKTNEELVIVNRLKDRMNKTYFCRDKNGKIDAYSENDLTYRD' A
#
# COMPACT_ATOMS: atom_id res chain seq x y z
N MET A 1 4.67 3.19 13.85
CA MET A 1 5.35 2.08 13.16
C MET A 1 4.55 1.65 11.95
N PHE A 2 5.20 1.46 10.82
CA PHE A 2 4.52 1.03 9.59
C PHE A 2 4.19 -0.45 9.63
N LYS A 3 3.00 -0.81 9.16
CA LYS A 3 2.57 -2.19 9.08
C LYS A 3 3.20 -2.94 7.91
N PHE A 4 3.45 -2.22 6.80
CA PHE A 4 3.96 -2.83 5.57
C PHE A 4 5.33 -2.26 5.24
N LYS A 5 6.14 -3.03 4.51
CA LYS A 5 7.51 -2.67 4.15
C LYS A 5 7.58 -2.22 2.69
N ILE A 6 8.61 -1.43 2.38
CA ILE A 6 8.92 -1.08 1.00
C ILE A 6 9.21 -2.37 0.22
N ASN A 7 8.68 -2.44 -0.99
CA ASN A 7 8.77 -3.60 -1.91
C ASN A 7 7.90 -4.79 -1.50
N GLU A 8 7.11 -4.65 -0.44
CA GLU A 8 6.17 -5.69 -0.07
C GLU A 8 4.97 -5.70 -1.02
N VAL A 9 4.48 -6.89 -1.35
CA VAL A 9 3.27 -7.06 -2.15
C VAL A 9 2.09 -7.13 -1.19
N VAL A 10 1.11 -6.27 -1.40
CA VAL A 10 -0.11 -6.20 -0.58
C VAL A 10 -1.33 -6.24 -1.49
N LYS A 11 -2.51 -6.33 -0.89
CA LYS A 11 -3.77 -6.28 -1.63
C LYS A 11 -4.57 -5.05 -1.23
N TYR A 12 -5.22 -4.45 -2.23
CA TYR A 12 -6.18 -3.38 -2.00
C TYR A 12 -7.52 -4.02 -1.65
N LYS A 13 -8.04 -3.73 -0.46
CA LYS A 13 -9.23 -4.41 0.06
C LYS A 13 -10.45 -4.28 -0.84
N LYS A 14 -10.61 -3.11 -1.49
CA LYS A 14 -11.81 -2.82 -2.28
C LYS A 14 -11.89 -3.63 -3.57
N THR A 15 -10.76 -3.92 -4.18
CA THR A 15 -10.71 -4.58 -5.48
C THR A 15 -9.99 -5.92 -5.45
N ASN A 16 -9.29 -6.21 -4.36
CA ASN A 16 -8.47 -7.39 -4.22
C ASN A 16 -7.27 -7.41 -5.16
N GLU A 17 -6.93 -6.28 -5.77
CA GLU A 17 -5.76 -6.17 -6.63
C GLU A 17 -4.47 -6.23 -5.82
N GLU A 18 -3.45 -6.83 -6.42
CA GLU A 18 -2.12 -6.83 -5.82
C GLU A 18 -1.38 -5.56 -6.18
N LEU A 19 -0.71 -4.99 -5.17
CA LEU A 19 0.05 -3.75 -5.30
C LEU A 19 1.41 -3.95 -4.67
N VAL A 20 2.41 -3.22 -5.18
CA VAL A 20 3.76 -3.24 -4.62
C VAL A 20 4.02 -1.90 -3.95
N ILE A 21 4.42 -1.93 -2.70
CA ILE A 21 4.69 -0.71 -1.95
C ILE A 21 6.03 -0.12 -2.41
N VAL A 22 5.99 1.12 -2.91
CA VAL A 22 7.19 1.80 -3.40
C VAL A 22 7.67 2.90 -2.45
N ASN A 23 6.78 3.43 -1.62
CA ASN A 23 7.15 4.43 -0.62
C ASN A 23 6.14 4.47 0.50
N ARG A 24 6.51 5.11 1.61
CA ARG A 24 5.66 5.21 2.80
C ARG A 24 5.77 6.61 3.36
N LEU A 25 4.65 7.11 3.91
CA LEU A 25 4.62 8.41 4.56
C LEU A 25 3.77 8.31 5.81
N LYS A 26 4.31 8.79 6.93
CA LYS A 26 3.56 8.86 8.18
C LYS A 26 3.26 10.31 8.48
N ASP A 27 1.98 10.64 8.68
CA ASP A 27 1.55 11.98 9.04
C ASP A 27 0.63 11.88 10.24
N ARG A 28 1.08 12.32 11.40
CA ARG A 28 0.35 12.27 12.66
C ARG A 28 -0.17 10.87 12.93
N MET A 29 -1.48 10.67 12.77
CA MET A 29 -2.13 9.39 13.02
C MET A 29 -2.36 8.58 11.76
N ASN A 30 -2.02 9.15 10.61
CA ASN A 30 -2.28 8.50 9.33
C ASN A 30 -0.99 7.98 8.72
N LYS A 31 -1.09 6.80 8.12
CA LYS A 31 0.01 6.21 7.37
C LYS A 31 -0.45 5.99 5.94
N THR A 32 0.30 6.55 5.02
CA THR A 32 0.00 6.49 3.59
C THR A 32 1.07 5.68 2.89
N TYR A 33 0.64 4.83 1.97
CA TYR A 33 1.55 4.01 1.17
C TYR A 33 1.39 4.39 -0.29
N PHE A 34 2.51 4.61 -0.95
CA PHE A 34 2.52 4.81 -2.40
C PHE A 34 2.77 3.46 -3.03
N CYS A 35 1.83 2.98 -3.82
CA CYS A 35 1.86 1.62 -4.35
C CYS A 35 1.74 1.64 -5.86
N ARG A 36 2.45 0.71 -6.50
CA ARG A 36 2.43 0.55 -7.95
C ARG A 36 1.55 -0.66 -8.28
N ASP A 37 0.63 -0.48 -9.22
CA ASP A 37 -0.21 -1.56 -9.69
C ASP A 37 0.45 -2.32 -10.84
N LYS A 38 -0.24 -3.33 -11.37
CA LYS A 38 0.29 -4.17 -12.45
C LYS A 38 0.52 -3.40 -13.74
N ASN A 39 -0.13 -2.25 -13.89
CA ASN A 39 0.03 -1.39 -15.07
C ASN A 39 1.16 -0.37 -14.91
N GLY A 40 1.85 -0.40 -13.77
CA GLY A 40 2.92 0.53 -13.49
C GLY A 40 2.47 1.87 -12.95
N LYS A 41 1.19 2.04 -12.69
CA LYS A 41 0.65 3.28 -12.15
C LYS A 41 0.86 3.33 -10.64
N ILE A 42 1.36 4.47 -10.15
CA ILE A 42 1.59 4.68 -8.72
C ILE A 42 0.48 5.57 -8.16
N ASP A 43 -0.06 5.16 -7.01
CA ASP A 43 -1.12 5.91 -6.35
C ASP A 43 -0.94 5.81 -4.85
N ALA A 44 -1.64 6.66 -4.12
CA ALA A 44 -1.56 6.70 -2.67
C ALA A 44 -2.72 5.91 -2.05
N TYR A 45 -2.40 5.12 -1.02
CA TYR A 45 -3.37 4.28 -0.34
C TYR A 45 -3.21 4.44 1.17
N SER A 46 -4.32 4.43 1.89
CA SER A 46 -4.30 4.43 3.35
C SER A 46 -3.95 3.03 3.85
N GLU A 47 -3.25 2.96 4.98
CA GLU A 47 -2.92 1.67 5.59
C GLU A 47 -4.16 0.81 5.84
N ASN A 48 -5.29 1.44 6.18
CA ASN A 48 -6.52 0.72 6.46
C ASN A 48 -7.16 0.11 5.21
N ASP A 49 -6.79 0.58 4.02
CA ASP A 49 -7.31 0.07 2.76
C ASP A 49 -6.49 -1.09 2.19
N LEU A 50 -5.38 -1.41 2.84
CA LEU A 50 -4.47 -2.45 2.39
C LEU A 50 -4.48 -3.62 3.35
N THR A 51 -4.21 -4.80 2.81
CA THR A 51 -4.10 -6.01 3.62
C THR A 51 -2.96 -6.87 3.07
N TYR A 52 -2.53 -7.82 3.89
CA TYR A 52 -1.49 -8.76 3.46
C TYR A 52 -2.01 -9.57 2.27
N ARG A 53 -1.07 -9.96 1.40
CA ARG A 53 -1.43 -10.72 0.21
C ARG A 53 -2.06 -12.08 0.57
N ASP A 54 -1.58 -12.67 1.64
CA ASP A 54 -2.10 -13.96 2.10
C ASP A 54 -3.14 -13.82 3.19
#